data_e8280d9c9e0dd88b008079bbb09ce7fc
#
_entry.id   e8280d9c9e0dd88b008079bbb09ce7fc
#
_cell.length_a   1.000
_cell.length_b   1.000
_cell.length_c   1.000
_cell.angle_alpha   90.00
_cell.angle_beta   90.00
_cell.angle_gamma   90.00
#
_symmetry.space_group_name_H-M   'P 1'
#
loop_
_entity.id
_entity.type
_entity.pdbx_description
1 polymer ?
#
loop_
_entity_poly.entity_id
_entity_poly.type
_entity_poly.pdbx_seq_one_letter_code
_entity_poly.pdbx_strand_id
1 'polypeptide(L)'
;MVDTMGDFVVAINLMLRDLGYAAVDRAVVALRVGKGSENLVKSVLNHAKGQSIRAQEAPENVANFDRVLALYQQHYRNINGQYAQVYPGVVDGLLALQRSGLKLACLTNKPVGFARELLRLKGLDGFFSQVFGGDSFAAKKPDALPVLKTCDALGTLPAQTLMVGDSSNDAQAARAAGCPVLLVTYGFNHGEPIRNVDADGYLESLADIDFQQFKTACRAAPL
;
A
#
# COMPACT_ATOMS: atom_id res chain seq x y z
N MET A 1 -1.73 5.84 4.99
CA MET A 1 -2.90 6.00 5.89
C MET A 1 -2.86 5.05 7.09
N VAL A 2 -2.58 3.77 6.90
CA VAL A 2 -2.59 2.74 7.96
C VAL A 2 -1.25 2.03 8.00
N ASP A 3 -0.58 1.99 9.16
CA ASP A 3 0.56 1.11 9.39
C ASP A 3 0.05 -0.34 9.52
N THR A 4 0.33 -1.14 8.53
CA THR A 4 -0.06 -2.56 8.47
C THR A 4 1.11 -3.49 8.75
N MET A 5 2.25 -2.97 9.18
CA MET A 5 3.46 -3.79 9.39
C MET A 5 3.25 -4.87 10.44
N GLY A 6 2.51 -4.56 11.51
CA GLY A 6 2.19 -5.56 12.53
C GLY A 6 1.44 -6.77 11.96
N ASP A 7 0.43 -6.52 11.13
CA ASP A 7 -0.32 -7.59 10.45
C ASP A 7 0.58 -8.44 9.55
N PHE A 8 1.48 -7.78 8.77
CA PHE A 8 2.40 -8.51 7.88
C PHE A 8 3.36 -9.40 8.66
N VAL A 9 3.96 -8.87 9.74
CA VAL A 9 4.91 -9.63 10.56
C VAL A 9 4.25 -10.86 11.18
N VAL A 10 3.04 -10.70 11.73
CA VAL A 10 2.31 -11.80 12.36
C VAL A 10 1.91 -12.85 11.32
N ALA A 11 1.31 -12.45 10.19
CA ALA A 11 0.89 -13.40 9.15
C ALA A 11 2.06 -14.17 8.54
N ILE A 12 3.16 -13.49 8.26
CA ILE A 12 4.39 -14.10 7.73
C ILE A 12 4.94 -15.13 8.71
N ASN A 13 5.05 -14.79 10.00
CA ASN A 13 5.62 -15.68 10.99
C ASN A 13 4.71 -16.89 11.29
N LEU A 14 3.39 -16.72 11.21
CA LEU A 14 2.45 -17.83 11.26
C LEU A 14 2.63 -18.78 10.06
N MET A 15 2.73 -18.25 8.86
CA MET A 15 3.01 -19.02 7.65
C MET A 15 4.37 -19.75 7.75
N LEU A 16 5.44 -19.06 8.17
CA LEU A 16 6.76 -19.67 8.33
C LEU A 16 6.75 -20.80 9.36
N ARG A 17 6.07 -20.60 10.50
CA ARG A 17 5.91 -21.63 11.53
C ARG A 17 5.23 -22.88 10.97
N ASP A 18 4.13 -22.72 10.23
CA ASP A 18 3.37 -23.83 9.66
C ASP A 18 4.15 -24.57 8.55
N LEU A 19 5.17 -23.91 7.96
CA LEU A 19 6.11 -24.48 7.01
C LEU A 19 7.39 -25.01 7.68
N GLY A 20 7.51 -24.94 9.02
CA GLY A 20 8.67 -25.43 9.76
C GLY A 20 9.91 -24.51 9.72
N TYR A 21 9.75 -23.25 9.30
CA TYR A 21 10.84 -22.26 9.31
C TYR A 21 10.85 -21.43 10.61
N ALA A 22 12.03 -20.91 10.96
CA ALA A 22 12.15 -19.95 12.03
C ALA A 22 11.43 -18.63 11.71
N ALA A 23 10.98 -17.93 12.76
CA ALA A 23 10.40 -16.60 12.62
C ALA A 23 11.45 -15.60 12.11
N VAL A 24 10.99 -14.58 11.40
CA VAL A 24 11.82 -13.47 10.93
C VAL A 24 11.48 -12.19 11.65
N ASP A 25 12.45 -11.29 11.77
CA ASP A 25 12.27 -9.99 12.41
C ASP A 25 11.46 -9.01 11.55
N ARG A 26 10.87 -8.00 12.23
CA ARG A 26 10.15 -6.88 11.59
C ARG A 26 10.98 -6.22 10.48
N ALA A 27 12.29 -6.03 10.68
CA ALA A 27 13.18 -5.41 9.70
C ALA A 27 13.26 -6.22 8.39
N VAL A 28 13.29 -7.54 8.48
CA VAL A 28 13.28 -8.44 7.32
C VAL A 28 12.00 -8.28 6.50
N VAL A 29 10.86 -8.16 7.16
CA VAL A 29 9.56 -7.96 6.51
C VAL A 29 9.47 -6.56 5.90
N ALA A 30 9.89 -5.51 6.63
CA ALA A 30 9.80 -4.12 6.21
C ALA A 30 10.50 -3.83 4.87
N LEU A 31 11.68 -4.42 4.65
CA LEU A 31 12.43 -4.29 3.39
C LEU A 31 11.72 -4.92 2.18
N ARG A 32 10.66 -5.71 2.38
CA ARG A 32 10.00 -6.51 1.35
C ARG A 32 8.54 -6.12 1.10
N VAL A 33 7.99 -5.24 1.92
CA VAL A 33 6.62 -4.72 1.77
C VAL A 33 6.53 -3.71 0.62
N GLY A 34 5.35 -3.62 -0.02
CA GLY A 34 4.99 -2.59 -1.00
C GLY A 34 4.85 -3.09 -2.44
N LYS A 35 5.44 -4.25 -2.78
CA LYS A 35 5.33 -4.85 -4.14
C LYS A 35 4.23 -5.91 -4.27
N GLY A 36 3.31 -5.97 -3.30
CA GLY A 36 2.22 -6.95 -3.24
C GLY A 36 2.57 -8.21 -2.43
N SER A 37 1.53 -8.96 -2.04
CA SER A 37 1.65 -10.13 -1.16
C SER A 37 2.47 -11.27 -1.75
N GLU A 38 2.37 -11.52 -3.05
CA GLU A 38 3.17 -12.55 -3.74
C GLU A 38 4.68 -12.27 -3.61
N ASN A 39 5.07 -11.03 -3.89
CA ASN A 39 6.49 -10.63 -3.79
C ASN A 39 6.98 -10.71 -2.34
N LEU A 40 6.18 -10.26 -1.39
CA LEU A 40 6.49 -10.35 0.04
C LEU A 40 6.75 -11.80 0.46
N VAL A 41 5.79 -12.69 0.21
CA VAL A 41 5.87 -14.11 0.57
C VAL A 41 7.07 -14.79 -0.08
N LYS A 42 7.27 -14.58 -1.40
CA LYS A 42 8.39 -15.15 -2.14
C LYS A 42 9.75 -14.69 -1.59
N SER A 43 9.87 -13.38 -1.32
CA SER A 43 11.12 -12.79 -0.83
C SER A 43 11.46 -13.21 0.60
N VAL A 44 10.45 -13.31 1.48
CA VAL A 44 10.66 -13.76 2.86
C VAL A 44 10.98 -15.28 2.89
N LEU A 45 10.27 -16.08 2.09
CA LEU A 45 10.53 -17.51 2.01
C LEU A 45 11.96 -17.80 1.53
N ASN A 46 12.45 -17.08 0.52
CA ASN A 46 13.82 -17.19 0.04
C ASN A 46 14.83 -16.80 1.13
N HIS A 47 14.55 -15.76 1.91
CA HIS A 47 15.38 -15.36 3.03
C HIS A 47 15.42 -16.45 4.12
N ALA A 48 14.27 -16.99 4.51
CA ALA A 48 14.17 -18.04 5.53
C ALA A 48 14.90 -19.34 5.10
N LYS A 49 14.79 -19.73 3.81
CA LYS A 49 15.55 -20.87 3.25
C LYS A 49 17.06 -20.66 3.32
N GLY A 50 17.55 -19.45 3.03
CA GLY A 50 18.98 -19.12 3.09
C GLY A 50 19.54 -19.10 4.52
N GLN A 51 18.71 -18.95 5.54
CA GLN A 51 19.10 -18.98 6.95
C GLN A 51 18.98 -20.39 7.59
N SER A 52 18.28 -21.32 6.95
CA SER A 52 18.12 -22.66 7.47
C SER A 52 19.41 -23.46 7.30
N ILE A 53 20.06 -23.79 8.41
CA ILE A 53 21.24 -24.69 8.48
C ILE A 53 20.86 -26.09 7.95
N ARG A 54 19.57 -26.43 7.90
CA ARG A 54 18.98 -27.67 7.37
C ARG A 54 18.35 -27.47 5.98
N ALA A 55 19.07 -26.81 5.06
CA ALA A 55 18.60 -26.62 3.69
C ALA A 55 18.25 -27.92 2.94
N GLN A 56 18.65 -29.07 3.47
CA GLN A 56 18.35 -30.42 2.94
C GLN A 56 17.05 -31.02 3.47
N GLU A 57 16.45 -30.45 4.51
CA GLU A 57 15.17 -30.87 5.08
C GLU A 57 14.04 -29.84 4.81
N ALA A 58 14.13 -29.05 3.73
CA ALA A 58 13.03 -28.22 3.34
C ALA A 58 11.81 -29.15 3.10
N PRO A 59 10.68 -28.97 3.81
CA PRO A 59 9.53 -29.85 3.62
C PRO A 59 9.17 -29.88 2.14
N GLU A 60 8.90 -31.06 1.56
CA GLU A 60 8.38 -31.25 0.18
C GLU A 60 7.17 -30.37 -0.13
N ASN A 61 6.50 -29.87 0.92
CA ASN A 61 5.35 -28.97 0.86
C ASN A 61 5.61 -27.57 0.26
N VAL A 62 6.86 -27.15 0.04
CA VAL A 62 7.21 -25.83 -0.53
C VAL A 62 7.36 -25.86 -2.06
N ALA A 63 7.17 -27.02 -2.70
CA ALA A 63 7.25 -27.16 -4.15
C ALA A 63 6.15 -26.37 -4.90
N ASN A 64 5.02 -26.06 -4.23
CA ASN A 64 3.91 -25.30 -4.82
C ASN A 64 3.78 -23.94 -4.14
N PHE A 65 4.27 -22.87 -4.79
CA PHE A 65 4.18 -21.51 -4.30
C PHE A 65 2.74 -21.04 -4.06
N ASP A 66 1.79 -21.48 -4.88
CA ASP A 66 0.37 -21.11 -4.75
C ASP A 66 -0.19 -21.57 -3.41
N ARG A 67 0.21 -22.76 -2.95
CA ARG A 67 -0.18 -23.27 -1.63
C ARG A 67 0.41 -22.45 -0.49
N VAL A 68 1.65 -22.02 -0.61
CA VAL A 68 2.31 -21.14 0.38
C VAL A 68 1.63 -19.78 0.43
N LEU A 69 1.32 -19.21 -0.73
CA LEU A 69 0.60 -17.94 -0.84
C LEU A 69 -0.81 -18.04 -0.23
N ALA A 70 -1.53 -19.13 -0.52
CA ALA A 70 -2.86 -19.39 0.06
C ALA A 70 -2.80 -19.49 1.59
N LEU A 71 -1.77 -20.17 2.14
CA LEU A 71 -1.55 -20.28 3.59
C LEU A 71 -1.32 -18.90 4.22
N TYR A 72 -0.44 -18.10 3.62
CA TYR A 72 -0.22 -16.70 4.05
C TYR A 72 -1.53 -15.90 4.02
N GLN A 73 -2.29 -15.98 2.92
CA GLN A 73 -3.55 -15.26 2.76
C GLN A 73 -4.60 -15.70 3.80
N GLN A 74 -4.62 -16.98 4.16
CA GLN A 74 -5.49 -17.49 5.23
C GLN A 74 -5.14 -16.87 6.57
N HIS A 75 -3.86 -16.86 6.96
CA HIS A 75 -3.41 -16.20 8.18
C HIS A 75 -3.70 -14.69 8.14
N TYR A 76 -3.35 -14.04 7.03
CA TYR A 76 -3.59 -12.62 6.88
C TYR A 76 -5.08 -12.25 6.99
N ARG A 77 -5.98 -13.05 6.43
CA ARG A 77 -7.44 -12.85 6.55
C ARG A 77 -7.90 -12.86 8.01
N ASN A 78 -7.34 -13.75 8.80
CA ASN A 78 -7.74 -13.91 10.20
C ASN A 78 -7.26 -12.77 11.10
N ILE A 79 -6.20 -12.04 10.69
CA ILE A 79 -5.57 -10.98 11.50
C ILE A 79 -5.65 -9.59 10.87
N ASN A 80 -6.17 -9.46 9.64
CA ASN A 80 -6.21 -8.20 8.92
C ASN A 80 -6.81 -7.08 9.77
N GLY A 81 -6.00 -6.07 10.07
CA GLY A 81 -6.38 -4.92 10.90
C GLY A 81 -6.18 -5.10 12.41
N GLN A 82 -5.85 -6.29 12.93
CA GLN A 82 -5.70 -6.49 14.38
C GLN A 82 -4.47 -5.78 14.95
N TYR A 83 -3.37 -5.79 14.20
CA TYR A 83 -2.09 -5.18 14.59
C TYR A 83 -1.78 -3.92 13.78
N ALA A 84 -2.72 -3.49 12.94
CA ALA A 84 -2.61 -2.29 12.15
C ALA A 84 -3.06 -1.06 12.94
N GLN A 85 -2.45 0.10 12.67
CA GLN A 85 -2.79 1.38 13.30
C GLN A 85 -2.95 2.48 12.26
N VAL A 86 -3.92 3.38 12.46
CA VAL A 86 -4.05 4.58 11.64
C VAL A 86 -2.95 5.55 12.06
N TYR A 87 -2.22 6.09 11.08
CA TYR A 87 -1.19 7.10 11.38
C TYR A 87 -1.82 8.38 11.95
N PRO A 88 -1.12 9.08 12.85
CA PRO A 88 -1.57 10.38 13.35
C PRO A 88 -1.87 11.36 12.22
N GLY A 89 -2.91 12.18 12.37
CA GLY A 89 -3.31 13.20 11.40
C GLY A 89 -4.05 12.66 10.16
N VAL A 90 -4.17 11.34 9.98
CA VAL A 90 -4.89 10.78 8.82
C VAL A 90 -6.37 11.11 8.86
N VAL A 91 -7.03 10.90 9.99
CA VAL A 91 -8.47 11.19 10.13
C VAL A 91 -8.74 12.68 9.95
N ASP A 92 -7.93 13.54 10.57
CA ASP A 92 -8.06 15.00 10.46
C ASP A 92 -7.86 15.48 9.02
N GLY A 93 -6.84 14.95 8.34
CA GLY A 93 -6.59 15.23 6.92
C GLY A 93 -7.76 14.80 6.04
N LEU A 94 -8.27 13.56 6.18
CA LEU A 94 -9.40 13.07 5.42
C LEU A 94 -10.68 13.89 5.67
N LEU A 95 -10.94 14.30 6.92
CA LEU A 95 -12.07 15.19 7.25
C LEU A 95 -11.93 16.56 6.59
N ALA A 96 -10.74 17.16 6.60
CA ALA A 96 -10.47 18.44 5.94
C ALA A 96 -10.72 18.35 4.43
N LEU A 97 -10.26 17.25 3.78
CA LEU A 97 -10.47 16.97 2.38
C LEU A 97 -11.95 16.84 2.02
N GLN A 98 -12.69 16.07 2.81
CA GLN A 98 -14.12 15.85 2.61
C GLN A 98 -14.92 17.16 2.79
N ARG A 99 -14.60 17.96 3.82
CA ARG A 99 -15.21 19.29 4.05
C ARG A 99 -14.94 20.27 2.91
N SER A 100 -13.84 20.10 2.21
CA SER A 100 -13.49 20.91 1.02
C SER A 100 -14.26 20.50 -0.24
N GLY A 101 -15.18 19.53 -0.14
CA GLY A 101 -16.00 19.03 -1.25
C GLY A 101 -15.24 18.15 -2.25
N LEU A 102 -14.08 17.63 -1.88
CA LEU A 102 -13.27 16.79 -2.76
C LEU A 102 -13.79 15.36 -2.78
N LYS A 103 -13.75 14.75 -3.96
CA LYS A 103 -13.99 13.31 -4.12
C LYS A 103 -12.73 12.55 -3.73
N LEU A 104 -12.85 11.57 -2.86
CA LEU A 104 -11.74 10.77 -2.39
C LEU A 104 -11.87 9.33 -2.91
N ALA A 105 -10.74 8.77 -3.34
CA ALA A 105 -10.60 7.36 -3.67
C ALA A 105 -9.40 6.75 -2.93
N CYS A 106 -9.54 5.48 -2.53
CA CYS A 106 -8.42 4.69 -2.02
C CYS A 106 -7.90 3.78 -3.13
N LEU A 107 -6.61 3.91 -3.48
CA LEU A 107 -5.93 3.08 -4.46
C LEU A 107 -4.70 2.42 -3.84
N THR A 108 -4.70 1.08 -3.75
CA THR A 108 -3.64 0.31 -3.07
C THR A 108 -3.22 -0.92 -3.87
N ASN A 109 -1.98 -1.39 -3.68
CA ASN A 109 -1.53 -2.68 -4.22
C ASN A 109 -1.96 -3.89 -3.36
N LYS A 110 -2.60 -3.64 -2.20
CA LYS A 110 -3.26 -4.67 -1.40
C LYS A 110 -4.48 -5.21 -2.16
N PRO A 111 -4.80 -6.53 -2.12
CA PRO A 111 -6.05 -7.03 -2.69
C PRO A 111 -7.26 -6.29 -2.13
N VAL A 112 -8.23 -5.97 -3.00
CA VAL A 112 -9.36 -5.07 -2.69
C VAL A 112 -10.21 -5.56 -1.52
N GLY A 113 -10.40 -6.87 -1.39
CA GLY A 113 -11.16 -7.46 -0.28
C GLY A 113 -10.53 -7.12 1.08
N PHE A 114 -9.20 -7.29 1.21
CA PHE A 114 -8.48 -6.93 2.44
C PHE A 114 -8.43 -5.41 2.67
N ALA A 115 -8.33 -4.62 1.60
CA ALA A 115 -8.30 -3.17 1.72
C ALA A 115 -9.63 -2.61 2.26
N ARG A 116 -10.75 -3.06 1.70
CA ARG A 116 -12.10 -2.63 2.14
C ARG A 116 -12.37 -3.02 3.59
N GLU A 117 -12.04 -4.25 3.97
CA GLU A 117 -12.21 -4.70 5.35
C GLU A 117 -11.34 -3.91 6.33
N LEU A 118 -10.07 -3.66 5.99
CA LEU A 118 -9.17 -2.85 6.81
C LEU A 118 -9.71 -1.43 7.00
N LEU A 119 -10.17 -0.78 5.93
CA LEU A 119 -10.76 0.56 6.00
C LEU A 119 -11.99 0.57 6.94
N ARG A 120 -12.88 -0.41 6.81
CA ARG A 120 -14.05 -0.57 7.68
C ARG A 120 -13.66 -0.76 9.15
N LEU A 121 -12.71 -1.66 9.43
CA LEU A 121 -12.21 -1.93 10.80
C LEU A 121 -11.56 -0.71 11.45
N LYS A 122 -11.01 0.19 10.63
CA LYS A 122 -10.36 1.43 11.10
C LYS A 122 -11.25 2.66 11.01
N GLY A 123 -12.53 2.51 10.62
CA GLY A 123 -13.49 3.62 10.50
C GLY A 123 -13.14 4.61 9.40
N LEU A 124 -12.43 4.15 8.36
CA LEU A 124 -11.98 4.99 7.25
C LEU A 124 -12.79 4.79 5.96
N ASP A 125 -13.66 3.79 5.88
CA ASP A 125 -14.42 3.43 4.68
C ASP A 125 -15.38 4.52 4.23
N GLY A 126 -15.98 5.27 5.17
CA GLY A 126 -16.91 6.37 4.88
C GLY A 126 -16.29 7.60 4.19
N PHE A 127 -14.97 7.68 4.09
CA PHE A 127 -14.29 8.79 3.40
C PHE A 127 -14.20 8.60 1.89
N PHE A 128 -14.25 7.37 1.39
CA PHE A 128 -13.91 7.05 0.02
C PHE A 128 -15.14 6.65 -0.81
N SER A 129 -15.38 7.38 -1.91
CA SER A 129 -16.40 7.00 -2.89
C SER A 129 -16.00 5.77 -3.72
N GLN A 130 -14.69 5.51 -3.84
CA GLN A 130 -14.12 4.39 -4.58
C GLN A 130 -12.96 3.76 -3.80
N VAL A 131 -12.89 2.42 -3.84
CA VAL A 131 -11.76 1.66 -3.27
C VAL A 131 -11.31 0.63 -4.29
N PHE A 132 -10.05 0.74 -4.74
CA PHE A 132 -9.42 -0.17 -5.69
C PHE A 132 -8.18 -0.81 -5.08
N GLY A 133 -8.04 -2.11 -5.31
CA GLY A 133 -6.90 -2.92 -4.86
C GLY A 133 -6.00 -3.34 -6.01
N GLY A 134 -4.93 -4.05 -5.69
CA GLY A 134 -3.96 -4.55 -6.67
C GLY A 134 -4.51 -5.60 -7.64
N ASP A 135 -5.70 -6.10 -7.38
CA ASP A 135 -6.48 -7.07 -8.16
C ASP A 135 -7.71 -6.45 -8.85
N SER A 136 -7.89 -5.13 -8.77
CA SER A 136 -9.05 -4.45 -9.38
C SER A 136 -8.90 -4.21 -10.88
N PHE A 137 -7.67 -4.23 -11.40
CA PHE A 137 -7.35 -3.96 -12.81
C PHE A 137 -6.29 -4.94 -13.32
N ALA A 138 -6.04 -4.92 -14.63
CA ALA A 138 -5.05 -5.78 -15.28
C ALA A 138 -3.59 -5.48 -14.85
N ALA A 139 -3.33 -4.28 -14.33
CA ALA A 139 -2.03 -3.87 -13.80
C ALA A 139 -2.20 -3.21 -12.42
N LYS A 140 -1.11 -3.16 -11.66
CA LYS A 140 -1.02 -2.49 -10.36
C LYS A 140 0.09 -1.45 -10.37
N LYS A 141 0.11 -0.52 -9.39
CA LYS A 141 1.20 0.46 -9.26
C LYS A 141 2.56 -0.27 -9.21
N PRO A 142 3.57 0.18 -9.95
CA PRO A 142 3.77 1.53 -10.53
C PRO A 142 3.18 1.77 -11.94
N ASP A 143 2.40 0.86 -12.51
CA ASP A 143 1.73 1.11 -13.80
C ASP A 143 0.71 2.26 -13.68
N ALA A 144 0.55 3.04 -14.77
CA ALA A 144 -0.40 4.16 -14.83
C ALA A 144 -1.86 3.73 -14.81
N LEU A 145 -2.17 2.53 -15.31
CA LEU A 145 -3.54 2.06 -15.53
C LEU A 145 -4.45 2.21 -14.30
N PRO A 146 -4.06 1.78 -13.07
CA PRO A 146 -4.94 1.92 -11.92
C PRO A 146 -5.20 3.38 -11.53
N VAL A 147 -4.25 4.30 -11.75
CA VAL A 147 -4.45 5.73 -11.51
C VAL A 147 -5.43 6.31 -12.51
N LEU A 148 -5.25 6.04 -13.82
CA LEU A 148 -6.15 6.48 -14.88
C LEU A 148 -7.58 5.97 -14.65
N LYS A 149 -7.75 4.70 -14.29
CA LYS A 149 -9.05 4.11 -13.95
C LYS A 149 -9.69 4.74 -12.70
N THR A 150 -8.87 5.18 -11.76
CA THR A 150 -9.35 5.91 -10.58
C THR A 150 -9.83 7.31 -10.97
N CYS A 151 -9.11 8.03 -11.85
CA CYS A 151 -9.56 9.31 -12.41
C CYS A 151 -10.90 9.16 -13.13
N ASP A 152 -11.04 8.16 -14.01
CA ASP A 152 -12.28 7.84 -14.71
C ASP A 152 -13.44 7.64 -13.73
N ALA A 153 -13.23 6.84 -12.68
CA ALA A 153 -14.25 6.54 -11.68
C ALA A 153 -14.65 7.75 -10.81
N LEU A 154 -13.73 8.70 -10.60
CA LEU A 154 -14.01 9.97 -9.91
C LEU A 154 -14.66 11.00 -10.85
N GLY A 155 -14.60 10.79 -12.18
CA GLY A 155 -15.04 11.75 -13.20
C GLY A 155 -14.12 12.98 -13.22
N THR A 156 -12.80 12.78 -13.14
CA THR A 156 -11.78 13.84 -13.13
C THR A 156 -10.72 13.56 -14.18
N LEU A 157 -10.04 14.61 -14.65
CA LEU A 157 -8.86 14.46 -15.48
C LEU A 157 -7.61 14.16 -14.61
N PRO A 158 -6.59 13.45 -15.14
CA PRO A 158 -5.34 13.20 -14.42
C PRO A 158 -4.70 14.47 -13.84
N ALA A 159 -4.60 15.54 -14.63
CA ALA A 159 -4.06 16.82 -14.17
C ALA A 159 -4.87 17.49 -13.03
N GLN A 160 -6.11 17.04 -12.80
CA GLN A 160 -6.99 17.53 -11.73
C GLN A 160 -7.07 16.57 -10.54
N THR A 161 -6.32 15.47 -10.58
CA THR A 161 -6.34 14.40 -9.57
C THR A 161 -5.00 14.33 -8.88
N LEU A 162 -4.98 14.67 -7.58
CA LEU A 162 -3.78 14.54 -6.77
C LEU A 162 -3.63 13.11 -6.26
N MET A 163 -2.48 12.50 -6.50
CA MET A 163 -2.07 11.29 -5.82
C MET A 163 -1.37 11.63 -4.50
N VAL A 164 -1.79 11.00 -3.41
CA VAL A 164 -1.04 11.03 -2.14
C VAL A 164 -0.59 9.61 -1.83
N GLY A 165 0.70 9.40 -1.79
CA GLY A 165 1.30 8.08 -1.60
C GLY A 165 2.40 8.06 -0.54
N ASP A 166 3.04 6.91 -0.36
CA ASP A 166 4.13 6.70 0.59
C ASP A 166 5.33 5.95 -0.03
N SER A 167 5.33 5.77 -1.35
CA SER A 167 6.36 4.97 -2.03
C SER A 167 6.67 5.45 -3.44
N SER A 168 7.81 4.99 -3.95
CA SER A 168 8.19 5.17 -5.36
C SER A 168 7.17 4.57 -6.34
N ASN A 169 6.46 3.50 -5.96
CA ASN A 169 5.39 2.94 -6.79
C ASN A 169 4.23 3.94 -7.00
N ASP A 170 3.90 4.73 -5.98
CA ASP A 170 2.85 5.75 -6.05
C ASP A 170 3.26 6.89 -6.96
N ALA A 171 4.48 7.40 -6.75
CA ALA A 171 5.03 8.49 -7.55
C ALA A 171 5.15 8.12 -9.03
N GLN A 172 5.71 6.95 -9.34
CA GLN A 172 5.87 6.48 -10.71
C GLN A 172 4.51 6.29 -11.41
N ALA A 173 3.52 5.70 -10.72
CA ALA A 173 2.19 5.52 -11.27
C ALA A 173 1.49 6.87 -11.54
N ALA A 174 1.62 7.83 -10.62
CA ALA A 174 1.06 9.17 -10.77
C ALA A 174 1.71 9.93 -11.93
N ARG A 175 3.04 9.95 -12.01
CA ARG A 175 3.79 10.58 -13.11
C ARG A 175 3.42 9.97 -14.46
N ALA A 176 3.39 8.63 -14.55
CA ALA A 176 3.02 7.93 -15.78
C ALA A 176 1.56 8.20 -16.20
N ALA A 177 0.67 8.50 -15.26
CA ALA A 177 -0.72 8.87 -15.51
C ALA A 177 -0.91 10.37 -15.80
N GLY A 178 0.11 11.22 -15.57
CA GLY A 178 0.00 12.68 -15.69
C GLY A 178 -0.68 13.35 -14.49
N CYS A 179 -0.65 12.69 -13.32
CA CYS A 179 -1.18 13.24 -12.08
C CYS A 179 -0.07 13.90 -11.25
N PRO A 180 -0.35 15.03 -10.58
CA PRO A 180 0.52 15.54 -9.53
C PRO A 180 0.56 14.54 -8.35
N VAL A 181 1.70 14.52 -7.62
CA VAL A 181 1.92 13.58 -6.53
C VAL A 181 2.57 14.23 -5.31
N LEU A 182 1.98 14.01 -4.15
CA LEU A 182 2.60 14.26 -2.85
C LEU A 182 2.92 12.94 -2.16
N LEU A 183 4.03 12.90 -1.43
CA LEU A 183 4.42 11.72 -0.67
C LEU A 183 4.45 12.05 0.82
N VAL A 184 3.83 11.18 1.62
CA VAL A 184 3.99 11.24 3.07
C VAL A 184 5.35 10.66 3.47
N THR A 185 5.99 11.25 4.48
CA THR A 185 7.34 10.84 4.92
C THR A 185 7.35 9.60 5.80
N TYR A 186 6.18 9.20 6.29
CA TYR A 186 5.93 7.94 6.99
C TYR A 186 5.37 6.89 6.00
N GLY A 187 5.55 5.61 6.27
CA GLY A 187 5.09 4.53 5.41
C GLY A 187 6.22 3.65 4.91
N PHE A 188 6.04 3.01 3.75
CA PHE A 188 6.95 1.94 3.30
C PHE A 188 7.44 2.17 1.87
N ASN A 189 8.67 2.65 1.75
CA ASN A 189 9.35 2.86 0.46
C ASN A 189 10.51 1.87 0.25
N HIS A 190 10.29 0.59 0.47
CA HIS A 190 11.24 -0.50 0.18
C HIS A 190 12.64 -0.35 0.81
N GLY A 191 12.74 0.41 1.91
CA GLY A 191 14.01 0.71 2.59
C GLY A 191 14.75 1.93 2.02
N GLU A 192 14.26 2.54 0.95
CA GLU A 192 14.86 3.74 0.36
C GLU A 192 14.30 5.02 0.99
N PRO A 193 15.12 6.07 1.17
CA PRO A 193 14.63 7.34 1.68
C PRO A 193 13.57 7.94 0.76
N ILE A 194 12.39 8.25 1.31
CA ILE A 194 11.25 8.75 0.53
C ILE A 194 11.56 10.10 -0.16
N ARG A 195 12.41 10.93 0.44
CA ARG A 195 12.79 12.24 -0.11
C ARG A 195 13.69 12.16 -1.33
N ASN A 196 14.16 10.97 -1.72
CA ASN A 196 14.87 10.73 -2.97
C ASN A 196 13.92 10.40 -4.15
N VAL A 197 12.64 10.19 -3.87
CA VAL A 197 11.62 9.89 -4.90
C VAL A 197 11.14 11.18 -5.54
N ASP A 198 11.02 11.22 -6.87
CA ASP A 198 10.47 12.39 -7.59
C ASP A 198 8.99 12.59 -7.22
N ALA A 199 8.69 13.72 -6.55
CA ALA A 199 7.36 14.12 -6.13
C ALA A 199 7.25 15.66 -6.14
N ASP A 200 6.02 16.18 -6.20
CA ASP A 200 5.77 17.62 -6.16
C ASP A 200 5.90 18.19 -4.74
N GLY A 201 5.96 17.33 -3.74
CA GLY A 201 6.18 17.70 -2.35
C GLY A 201 6.08 16.51 -1.39
N TYR A 202 6.41 16.79 -0.12
CA TYR A 202 6.42 15.81 0.94
C TYR A 202 5.63 16.34 2.14
N LEU A 203 4.90 15.45 2.81
CA LEU A 203 4.07 15.76 3.96
C LEU A 203 4.53 14.94 5.17
N GLU A 204 4.72 15.56 6.31
CA GLU A 204 4.98 14.86 7.58
C GLU A 204 3.68 14.26 8.16
N SER A 205 2.53 14.86 7.85
CA SER A 205 1.20 14.40 8.22
C SER A 205 0.22 14.64 7.08
N LEU A 206 -0.80 13.79 6.94
CA LEU A 206 -1.89 14.06 5.99
C LEU A 206 -2.69 15.31 6.38
N ALA A 207 -2.69 15.69 7.66
CA ALA A 207 -3.31 16.92 8.14
C ALA A 207 -2.63 18.20 7.63
N ASP A 208 -1.36 18.11 7.18
CA ASP A 208 -0.60 19.25 6.68
C ASP A 208 -0.92 19.61 5.22
N ILE A 209 -1.84 18.89 4.59
CA ILE A 209 -2.15 19.10 3.18
C ILE A 209 -2.83 20.44 2.95
N ASP A 210 -2.15 21.37 2.25
CA ASP A 210 -2.71 22.66 1.84
C ASP A 210 -3.34 22.58 0.43
N PHE A 211 -4.67 22.46 0.43
CA PHE A 211 -5.43 22.38 -0.81
C PHE A 211 -5.51 23.66 -1.62
N GLN A 212 -5.31 24.81 -1.00
CA GLN A 212 -5.41 26.10 -1.72
C GLN A 212 -4.23 26.24 -2.70
N GLN A 213 -3.06 25.81 -2.30
CA GLN A 213 -1.89 25.74 -3.21
C GLN A 213 -2.14 24.81 -4.39
N PHE A 214 -2.80 23.68 -4.16
CA PHE A 214 -3.14 22.72 -5.21
C PHE A 214 -4.18 23.20 -6.19
N LYS A 215 -5.24 23.85 -5.72
CA LYS A 215 -6.29 24.45 -6.59
C LYS A 215 -5.70 25.48 -7.55
N THR A 216 -4.69 26.20 -7.13
CA THR A 216 -4.01 27.20 -7.95
C THR A 216 -3.15 26.55 -9.04
N ALA A 217 -2.42 25.51 -8.70
CA ALA A 217 -1.61 24.75 -9.65
C ALA A 217 -2.45 23.99 -10.70
N CYS A 218 -3.56 23.37 -10.30
CA CYS A 218 -4.47 22.67 -11.21
C CYS A 218 -5.27 23.64 -12.13
N ARG A 219 -5.49 24.90 -11.74
CA ARG A 219 -6.13 25.90 -12.59
C ARG A 219 -5.19 26.53 -13.62
N ALA A 220 -3.91 26.46 -13.40
CA ALA A 220 -2.86 27.01 -14.28
C ALA A 220 -2.43 26.05 -15.40
N ALA A 221 -2.88 24.78 -15.38
CA ALA A 221 -2.62 23.86 -16.49
C ALA A 221 -3.49 24.26 -17.70
N PRO A 222 -2.92 24.60 -18.87
CA PRO A 222 -3.69 24.91 -20.06
C PRO A 222 -4.46 23.67 -20.53
N LEU A 223 -5.68 23.89 -21.02
CA LEU A 223 -6.53 22.91 -21.70
C LEU A 223 -5.87 22.37 -22.96
#